data_dfaacb037e276eae229610eb4cde2bd8
#
_entry.id   dfaacb037e276eae229610eb4cde2bd8
#
_cell.length_a   1.000
_cell.length_b   1.000
_cell.length_c   1.000
_cell.angle_alpha   90.00
_cell.angle_beta   90.00
_cell.angle_gamma   90.00
#
_symmetry.space_group_name_H-M   'P 1'
#
loop_
_entity.id
_entity.type
_entity.pdbx_description
1 polymer ?
#
loop_
_entity_poly.entity_id
_entity_poly.type
_entity_poly.pdbx_seq_one_letter_code
_entity_poly.pdbx_strand_id
1 'polypeptide(L)'
;MRKFGLFIFLSFLIGQAPPSFTLKEVNVEGNQATSDNMILYTSGLKNGQKASTEDFRRAVKRLWELGVFSNIDIHFDGETPDGILITIEVEESPVLGEVIFKGNKKLKDKKLKEELSYHRGMRIKPNFTTKMINQIKNLYMEDGYFLAEITAESKIIGKGEDQKNDIIFNIIEGKKLKIKDIVISGYENNFGWLATKSWIRLPKSVKKKLSLSKLRWQLKDTKIRTWWRFWASPYDSKKFKEDLNSLSQYYRDEGYRDFTILADTVYYESKKRGLVVQFNIDEGEKYKFRNFTWEGHSLYETEILENTLNLQSGDAFSQSGFDEAVYQNVQSLYMDRGYLYSNIEPSFTPVGDDSLDVHFSITENNQVYIR
;
A
#
# COMPACT_ATOMS: atom_id res chain seq x y z
N MET A 1 -2.97 47.29 -54.59
CA MET A 1 -2.90 47.13 -53.13
C MET A 1 -4.29 46.79 -52.62
N ARG A 2 -4.56 45.47 -52.43
CA ARG A 2 -5.84 44.95 -51.94
C ARG A 2 -5.67 44.62 -50.44
N LYS A 3 -6.41 45.32 -49.57
CA LYS A 3 -6.49 45.05 -48.15
C LYS A 3 -7.44 43.85 -47.94
N PHE A 4 -6.94 42.73 -47.45
CA PHE A 4 -7.72 41.59 -46.97
C PHE A 4 -8.13 41.88 -45.53
N GLY A 5 -9.43 42.09 -45.31
CA GLY A 5 -10.02 42.15 -43.98
C GLY A 5 -10.20 40.77 -43.43
N LEU A 6 -9.57 40.47 -42.29
CA LEU A 6 -9.75 39.24 -41.51
C LEU A 6 -11.08 39.35 -40.76
N PHE A 7 -12.10 38.63 -41.23
CA PHE A 7 -13.36 38.45 -40.49
C PHE A 7 -13.14 37.30 -39.47
N ILE A 8 -13.02 37.67 -38.20
CA ILE A 8 -13.05 36.70 -37.10
C ILE A 8 -14.54 36.38 -36.86
N PHE A 9 -14.95 35.19 -37.32
CA PHE A 9 -16.21 34.56 -36.89
C PHE A 9 -16.07 34.08 -35.46
N LEU A 10 -16.58 34.88 -34.53
CA LEU A 10 -16.78 34.44 -33.14
C LEU A 10 -18.03 33.57 -33.11
N SER A 11 -17.91 32.28 -33.33
CA SER A 11 -18.98 31.31 -33.12
C SER A 11 -19.28 31.23 -31.62
N PHE A 12 -20.37 31.89 -31.22
CA PHE A 12 -21.01 31.62 -29.93
C PHE A 12 -21.38 30.14 -29.89
N LEU A 13 -20.65 29.34 -29.12
CA LEU A 13 -21.07 28.02 -28.65
C LEU A 13 -22.23 28.23 -27.67
N ILE A 14 -23.44 28.40 -28.20
CA ILE A 14 -24.66 28.22 -27.43
C ILE A 14 -24.66 26.77 -27.00
N GLY A 15 -24.47 26.51 -25.69
CA GLY A 15 -24.56 25.18 -25.10
C GLY A 15 -25.96 24.61 -25.40
N GLN A 16 -26.06 23.75 -26.41
CA GLN A 16 -27.30 23.00 -26.65
C GLN A 16 -27.53 22.13 -25.42
N ALA A 17 -28.69 22.31 -24.79
CA ALA A 17 -29.15 21.37 -23.77
C ALA A 17 -29.07 19.92 -24.33
N PRO A 18 -28.60 18.98 -23.56
CA PRO A 18 -28.50 17.59 -24.03
C PRO A 18 -29.87 17.13 -24.55
N PRO A 19 -29.92 16.39 -25.66
CA PRO A 19 -31.15 15.87 -26.21
C PRO A 19 -31.94 15.12 -25.14
N SER A 20 -33.20 15.48 -24.93
CA SER A 20 -34.09 14.82 -23.96
C SER A 20 -35.21 14.11 -24.69
N PHE A 21 -35.54 12.92 -24.24
CA PHE A 21 -36.58 12.06 -24.80
C PHE A 21 -37.70 11.87 -23.77
N THR A 22 -38.93 11.84 -24.20
CA THR A 22 -40.05 11.45 -23.32
C THR A 22 -40.08 9.93 -23.23
N LEU A 23 -40.01 9.35 -22.02
CA LEU A 23 -40.11 7.92 -21.81
C LEU A 23 -41.59 7.51 -21.83
N LYS A 24 -42.04 6.85 -22.88
CA LYS A 24 -43.42 6.37 -22.93
C LYS A 24 -43.60 5.14 -22.05
N GLU A 25 -42.65 4.20 -22.13
CA GLU A 25 -42.68 2.95 -21.40
C GLU A 25 -41.26 2.54 -21.01
N VAL A 26 -41.09 2.07 -19.78
CA VAL A 26 -39.84 1.54 -19.25
C VAL A 26 -40.09 0.12 -18.77
N ASN A 27 -39.57 -0.85 -19.48
CA ASN A 27 -39.64 -2.26 -19.15
C ASN A 27 -38.40 -2.75 -18.41
N VAL A 28 -38.50 -3.87 -17.72
CA VAL A 28 -37.40 -4.53 -17.01
C VAL A 28 -37.36 -5.99 -17.46
N GLU A 29 -36.15 -6.47 -17.79
CA GLU A 29 -35.93 -7.86 -18.15
C GLU A 29 -34.68 -8.43 -17.50
N GLY A 30 -34.59 -9.76 -17.36
CA GLY A 30 -33.42 -10.49 -16.85
C GLY A 30 -33.29 -10.61 -15.34
N ASN A 31 -34.13 -9.92 -14.57
CA ASN A 31 -34.19 -10.07 -13.13
C ASN A 31 -34.85 -11.40 -12.71
N GLN A 32 -34.39 -11.97 -11.60
CA GLN A 32 -34.90 -13.22 -11.04
C GLN A 32 -35.35 -13.03 -9.58
N ALA A 33 -34.49 -12.52 -8.72
CA ALA A 33 -34.77 -12.30 -7.30
C ALA A 33 -35.09 -10.83 -6.99
N THR A 34 -34.66 -9.90 -7.84
CA THR A 34 -34.94 -8.47 -7.66
C THR A 34 -36.21 -8.10 -8.40
N SER A 35 -37.17 -7.45 -7.74
CA SER A 35 -38.45 -7.07 -8.37
C SER A 35 -38.28 -5.91 -9.36
N ASP A 36 -39.08 -5.89 -10.41
CA ASP A 36 -39.15 -4.81 -11.41
C ASP A 36 -39.35 -3.45 -10.73
N ASN A 37 -40.25 -3.37 -9.75
CA ASN A 37 -40.53 -2.14 -9.01
C ASN A 37 -39.26 -1.58 -8.31
N MET A 38 -38.41 -2.45 -7.77
CA MET A 38 -37.17 -2.04 -7.13
C MET A 38 -36.17 -1.50 -8.17
N ILE A 39 -36.08 -2.13 -9.32
CA ILE A 39 -35.20 -1.72 -10.42
C ILE A 39 -35.66 -0.37 -10.97
N LEU A 40 -36.95 -0.23 -11.28
CA LEU A 40 -37.54 1.02 -11.76
C LEU A 40 -37.38 2.17 -10.76
N TYR A 41 -37.66 1.90 -9.47
CA TYR A 41 -37.51 2.92 -8.42
C TYR A 41 -36.06 3.38 -8.27
N THR A 42 -35.12 2.43 -8.25
CA THR A 42 -33.67 2.75 -8.08
C THR A 42 -33.10 3.44 -9.30
N SER A 43 -33.47 3.02 -10.50
CA SER A 43 -33.05 3.69 -11.74
C SER A 43 -33.46 5.16 -11.77
N GLY A 44 -34.64 5.47 -11.21
CA GLY A 44 -35.24 6.78 -11.25
C GLY A 44 -35.85 7.12 -12.60
N LEU A 45 -35.95 6.16 -13.51
CA LEU A 45 -36.62 6.30 -14.80
C LEU A 45 -38.11 5.95 -14.65
N LYS A 46 -39.01 6.82 -15.13
CA LYS A 46 -40.47 6.65 -14.98
C LYS A 46 -41.17 6.91 -16.29
N ASN A 47 -42.28 6.21 -16.52
CA ASN A 47 -43.15 6.48 -17.63
C ASN A 47 -43.66 7.91 -17.64
N GLY A 48 -43.67 8.56 -18.81
CA GLY A 48 -44.06 9.96 -18.99
C GLY A 48 -42.98 11.00 -18.64
N GLN A 49 -41.84 10.59 -18.11
CA GLN A 49 -40.74 11.49 -17.74
C GLN A 49 -39.90 11.88 -18.97
N LYS A 50 -39.41 13.12 -19.00
CA LYS A 50 -38.32 13.51 -19.92
C LYS A 50 -36.98 13.05 -19.34
N ALA A 51 -36.21 12.30 -20.10
CA ALA A 51 -34.91 11.80 -19.75
C ALA A 51 -33.87 12.21 -20.78
N SER A 52 -32.68 12.55 -20.33
CA SER A 52 -31.49 12.84 -21.13
C SER A 52 -30.52 11.68 -21.08
N THR A 53 -29.48 11.68 -21.91
CA THR A 53 -28.39 10.70 -21.85
C THR A 53 -27.74 10.63 -20.45
N GLU A 54 -27.70 11.76 -19.75
CA GLU A 54 -27.13 11.81 -18.40
C GLU A 54 -28.05 11.14 -17.37
N ASP A 55 -29.38 11.14 -17.59
CA ASP A 55 -30.31 10.42 -16.72
C ASP A 55 -30.15 8.92 -16.87
N PHE A 56 -29.90 8.42 -18.08
CA PHE A 56 -29.58 7.00 -18.31
C PHE A 56 -28.28 6.59 -17.63
N ARG A 57 -27.23 7.41 -17.74
CA ARG A 57 -25.96 7.14 -17.03
C ARG A 57 -26.16 7.10 -15.52
N ARG A 58 -26.94 8.02 -14.97
CA ARG A 58 -27.28 8.03 -13.55
C ARG A 58 -28.11 6.82 -13.13
N ALA A 59 -29.02 6.38 -13.95
CA ALA A 59 -29.82 5.18 -13.72
C ALA A 59 -28.94 3.94 -13.63
N VAL A 60 -28.06 3.73 -14.62
CA VAL A 60 -27.08 2.62 -14.59
C VAL A 60 -26.20 2.70 -13.36
N LYS A 61 -25.68 3.87 -13.02
CA LYS A 61 -24.83 4.05 -11.83
C LYS A 61 -25.56 3.67 -10.54
N ARG A 62 -26.80 4.12 -10.35
CA ARG A 62 -27.61 3.80 -9.16
C ARG A 62 -27.90 2.31 -9.06
N LEU A 63 -28.20 1.65 -10.19
CA LEU A 63 -28.42 0.22 -10.23
C LEU A 63 -27.14 -0.56 -9.89
N TRP A 64 -25.96 -0.10 -10.39
CA TRP A 64 -24.66 -0.66 -10.00
C TRP A 64 -24.36 -0.51 -8.51
N GLU A 65 -24.77 0.58 -7.90
CA GLU A 65 -24.57 0.84 -6.47
C GLU A 65 -25.33 -0.14 -5.56
N LEU A 66 -26.40 -0.78 -6.04
CA LEU A 66 -27.07 -1.88 -5.34
C LEU A 66 -26.15 -3.10 -5.16
N GLY A 67 -25.17 -3.29 -6.04
CA GLY A 67 -24.20 -4.38 -5.95
C GLY A 67 -24.78 -5.78 -6.17
N VAL A 68 -25.99 -5.88 -6.73
CA VAL A 68 -26.69 -7.15 -6.98
C VAL A 68 -26.67 -7.60 -8.43
N PHE A 69 -26.20 -6.77 -9.34
CA PHE A 69 -26.14 -7.05 -10.77
C PHE A 69 -24.70 -7.32 -11.25
N SER A 70 -24.57 -8.23 -12.22
CA SER A 70 -23.32 -8.52 -12.95
C SER A 70 -23.25 -7.81 -14.29
N ASN A 71 -24.43 -7.49 -14.86
CA ASN A 71 -24.55 -6.64 -16.04
C ASN A 71 -25.82 -5.78 -15.97
N ILE A 72 -25.78 -4.60 -16.59
CA ILE A 72 -26.89 -3.64 -16.69
C ILE A 72 -26.78 -2.94 -18.03
N ASP A 73 -27.76 -3.14 -18.88
CA ASP A 73 -27.89 -2.48 -20.17
C ASP A 73 -29.22 -1.77 -20.27
N ILE A 74 -29.29 -0.66 -21.01
CA ILE A 74 -30.53 0.03 -21.35
C ILE A 74 -30.68 0.01 -22.87
N HIS A 75 -31.68 -0.72 -23.33
CA HIS A 75 -31.98 -0.88 -24.74
C HIS A 75 -33.05 0.10 -25.17
N PHE A 76 -32.89 0.61 -26.38
CA PHE A 76 -33.89 1.39 -27.07
C PHE A 76 -34.72 0.42 -27.94
N ASP A 77 -36.02 0.27 -27.64
CA ASP A 77 -36.88 -0.71 -28.30
C ASP A 77 -37.70 -0.09 -29.46
N GLY A 78 -37.79 1.23 -29.46
CA GLY A 78 -38.50 1.94 -30.54
C GLY A 78 -38.99 3.32 -30.14
N GLU A 79 -39.51 4.04 -31.13
CA GLU A 79 -40.08 5.39 -30.97
C GLU A 79 -41.56 5.39 -31.38
N THR A 80 -42.37 6.11 -30.62
CA THR A 80 -43.78 6.30 -30.88
C THR A 80 -44.09 7.84 -30.85
N PRO A 81 -45.27 8.27 -31.37
CA PRO A 81 -45.62 9.68 -31.29
C PRO A 81 -45.60 10.28 -29.88
N ASP A 82 -45.79 9.44 -28.83
CA ASP A 82 -45.85 9.86 -27.44
C ASP A 82 -44.50 9.74 -26.69
N GLY A 83 -43.47 9.20 -27.36
CA GLY A 83 -42.15 9.03 -26.76
C GLY A 83 -41.45 7.74 -27.11
N ILE A 84 -40.32 7.47 -26.46
CA ILE A 84 -39.51 6.27 -26.69
C ILE A 84 -39.87 5.15 -25.74
N LEU A 85 -39.67 3.92 -26.21
CA LEU A 85 -39.77 2.69 -25.45
C LEU A 85 -38.36 2.23 -25.10
N ILE A 86 -38.12 1.89 -23.84
CA ILE A 86 -36.81 1.38 -23.37
C ILE A 86 -36.99 0.16 -22.48
N THR A 87 -36.01 -0.74 -22.53
CA THR A 87 -35.90 -1.88 -21.63
C THR A 87 -34.59 -1.79 -20.83
N ILE A 88 -34.71 -1.89 -19.52
CA ILE A 88 -33.57 -2.07 -18.60
C ILE A 88 -33.34 -3.58 -18.49
N GLU A 89 -32.34 -4.08 -19.20
CA GLU A 89 -31.90 -5.46 -19.10
C GLU A 89 -30.86 -5.59 -18.00
N VAL A 90 -31.10 -6.51 -17.07
CA VAL A 90 -30.19 -6.76 -15.94
C VAL A 90 -29.81 -8.24 -15.88
N GLU A 91 -28.57 -8.51 -15.50
CA GLU A 91 -28.12 -9.83 -15.13
C GLU A 91 -27.75 -9.83 -13.65
N GLU A 92 -28.42 -10.66 -12.86
CA GLU A 92 -28.14 -10.72 -11.43
C GLU A 92 -26.81 -11.42 -11.13
N SER A 93 -26.04 -10.84 -10.21
CA SER A 93 -24.80 -11.43 -9.71
C SER A 93 -25.09 -12.76 -9.00
N PRO A 94 -24.37 -13.84 -9.34
CA PRO A 94 -24.54 -15.12 -8.66
C PRO A 94 -24.26 -15.02 -7.17
N VAL A 95 -24.94 -15.84 -6.39
CA VAL A 95 -24.72 -15.97 -4.95
C VAL A 95 -23.58 -16.94 -4.69
N LEU A 96 -22.59 -16.55 -3.89
CA LEU A 96 -21.46 -17.40 -3.51
C LEU A 96 -21.93 -18.55 -2.61
N GLY A 97 -21.67 -19.76 -3.05
CA GLY A 97 -21.83 -20.99 -2.29
C GLY A 97 -20.60 -21.22 -1.38
N GLU A 98 -19.85 -22.24 -1.68
CA GLU A 98 -18.62 -22.57 -0.97
C GLU A 98 -17.38 -22.17 -1.77
N VAL A 99 -16.31 -21.81 -1.04
CA VAL A 99 -14.98 -21.63 -1.60
C VAL A 99 -14.14 -22.84 -1.19
N ILE A 100 -13.66 -23.56 -2.20
CA ILE A 100 -12.92 -24.81 -2.03
C ILE A 100 -11.50 -24.61 -2.57
N PHE A 101 -10.51 -24.96 -1.79
CA PHE A 101 -9.10 -24.95 -2.20
C PHE A 101 -8.61 -26.37 -2.46
N LYS A 102 -7.89 -26.57 -3.56
CA LYS A 102 -7.30 -27.84 -3.94
C LYS A 102 -5.82 -27.67 -4.27
N GLY A 103 -5.00 -28.58 -3.81
CA GLY A 103 -3.56 -28.57 -4.07
C GLY A 103 -2.71 -27.73 -3.11
N ASN A 104 -3.32 -26.99 -2.20
CA ASN A 104 -2.71 -26.10 -1.19
C ASN A 104 -2.10 -26.87 0.00
N LYS A 105 -1.01 -27.57 -0.22
CA LYS A 105 -0.34 -28.38 0.83
C LYS A 105 0.40 -27.53 1.85
N LYS A 106 0.94 -26.38 1.47
CA LYS A 106 1.75 -25.48 2.30
C LYS A 106 0.92 -24.45 3.04
N LEU A 107 0.05 -23.72 2.31
CA LEU A 107 -0.92 -22.82 2.93
C LEU A 107 -2.22 -23.59 3.17
N LYS A 108 -2.50 -23.92 4.43
CA LYS A 108 -3.71 -24.67 4.81
C LYS A 108 -4.97 -23.83 4.57
N ASP A 109 -6.10 -24.49 4.35
CA ASP A 109 -7.41 -23.88 4.14
C ASP A 109 -7.75 -22.82 5.19
N LYS A 110 -7.41 -23.10 6.46
CA LYS A 110 -7.65 -22.19 7.57
C LYS A 110 -6.98 -20.84 7.31
N LYS A 111 -5.67 -20.83 6.98
CA LYS A 111 -4.92 -19.60 6.69
C LYS A 111 -5.49 -18.86 5.47
N LEU A 112 -5.81 -19.59 4.39
CA LEU A 112 -6.42 -18.98 3.21
C LEU A 112 -7.77 -18.34 3.51
N LYS A 113 -8.62 -19.02 4.31
CA LYS A 113 -9.94 -18.49 4.70
C LYS A 113 -9.85 -17.27 5.62
N GLU A 114 -8.85 -17.19 6.48
CA GLU A 114 -8.62 -16.05 7.38
C GLU A 114 -8.12 -14.81 6.63
N GLU A 115 -7.26 -14.98 5.62
CA GLU A 115 -6.64 -13.88 4.89
C GLU A 115 -7.50 -13.38 3.71
N LEU A 116 -8.46 -14.16 3.26
CA LEU A 116 -9.31 -13.84 2.12
C LEU A 116 -10.65 -13.26 2.58
N SER A 117 -11.00 -12.09 2.07
CA SER A 117 -12.22 -11.37 2.46
C SER A 117 -13.43 -11.87 1.64
N TYR A 118 -14.12 -12.90 2.11
CA TYR A 118 -15.37 -13.38 1.55
C TYR A 118 -16.25 -14.03 2.63
N HIS A 119 -17.53 -14.16 2.34
CA HIS A 119 -18.48 -14.95 3.15
C HIS A 119 -19.50 -15.65 2.27
N ARG A 120 -19.94 -16.81 2.72
CA ARG A 120 -20.99 -17.58 2.03
C ARG A 120 -22.29 -16.75 1.93
N GLY A 121 -22.93 -16.78 0.77
CA GLY A 121 -24.15 -16.03 0.52
C GLY A 121 -23.95 -14.60 0.00
N MET A 122 -22.71 -14.12 -0.12
CA MET A 122 -22.45 -12.83 -0.77
C MET A 122 -22.68 -12.91 -2.30
N ARG A 123 -23.01 -11.79 -2.91
CA ARG A 123 -23.07 -11.66 -4.37
C ARG A 123 -21.67 -11.64 -4.99
N ILE A 124 -21.45 -12.43 -6.03
CA ILE A 124 -20.17 -12.52 -6.74
C ILE A 124 -20.07 -11.37 -7.74
N LYS A 125 -19.21 -10.40 -7.45
CA LYS A 125 -18.92 -9.30 -8.38
C LYS A 125 -18.10 -9.78 -9.58
N PRO A 126 -18.17 -9.14 -10.75
CA PRO A 126 -17.49 -9.59 -11.98
C PRO A 126 -15.98 -9.84 -11.83
N ASN A 127 -15.31 -9.07 -10.98
CA ASN A 127 -13.86 -9.21 -10.74
C ASN A 127 -13.49 -10.04 -9.50
N PHE A 128 -14.47 -10.66 -8.83
CA PHE A 128 -14.27 -11.40 -7.59
C PHE A 128 -13.21 -12.50 -7.72
N THR A 129 -13.39 -13.38 -8.70
CA THR A 129 -12.48 -14.52 -8.93
C THR A 129 -11.06 -14.08 -9.22
N THR A 130 -10.88 -13.07 -10.08
CA THR A 130 -9.56 -12.50 -10.40
C THR A 130 -8.91 -11.88 -9.18
N LYS A 131 -9.67 -11.15 -8.37
CA LYS A 131 -9.20 -10.57 -7.11
C LYS A 131 -8.73 -11.65 -6.15
N MET A 132 -9.53 -12.70 -5.97
CA MET A 132 -9.20 -13.84 -5.10
C MET A 132 -7.93 -14.56 -5.58
N ILE A 133 -7.78 -14.83 -6.88
CA ILE A 133 -6.58 -15.44 -7.47
C ILE A 133 -5.35 -14.60 -7.12
N ASN A 134 -5.42 -13.29 -7.31
CA ASN A 134 -4.31 -12.38 -7.01
C ASN A 134 -3.96 -12.35 -5.51
N GLN A 135 -4.97 -12.35 -4.64
CA GLN A 135 -4.75 -12.41 -3.19
C GLN A 135 -4.08 -13.73 -2.78
N ILE A 136 -4.59 -14.88 -3.27
CA ILE A 136 -3.98 -16.19 -3.02
C ILE A 136 -2.53 -16.21 -3.53
N LYS A 137 -2.28 -15.71 -4.74
CA LYS A 137 -0.94 -15.64 -5.32
C LYS A 137 0.02 -14.80 -4.46
N ASN A 138 -0.45 -13.66 -3.95
CA ASN A 138 0.35 -12.81 -3.06
C ASN A 138 0.72 -13.56 -1.75
N LEU A 139 -0.22 -14.27 -1.13
CA LEU A 139 0.04 -15.07 0.07
C LEU A 139 1.11 -16.13 -0.19
N TYR A 140 1.07 -16.79 -1.35
CA TYR A 140 2.12 -17.74 -1.74
C TYR A 140 3.47 -17.06 -1.99
N MET A 141 3.47 -15.86 -2.61
CA MET A 141 4.69 -15.08 -2.84
C MET A 141 5.33 -14.62 -1.53
N GLU A 142 4.54 -14.20 -0.56
CA GLU A 142 5.02 -13.84 0.79
C GLU A 142 5.77 -14.99 1.48
N ASP A 143 5.30 -16.21 1.28
CA ASP A 143 5.97 -17.43 1.77
C ASP A 143 7.09 -17.93 0.83
N GLY A 144 7.42 -17.21 -0.24
CA GLY A 144 8.52 -17.53 -1.16
C GLY A 144 8.17 -18.48 -2.32
N TYR A 145 6.88 -18.73 -2.56
CA TYR A 145 6.39 -19.56 -3.67
C TYR A 145 6.00 -18.71 -4.87
N PHE A 146 6.94 -18.02 -5.49
CA PHE A 146 6.72 -17.08 -6.59
C PHE A 146 6.26 -17.73 -7.90
N LEU A 147 6.37 -19.05 -8.01
CA LEU A 147 5.93 -19.82 -9.16
C LEU A 147 4.60 -20.56 -8.88
N ALA A 148 3.85 -20.12 -7.88
CA ALA A 148 2.52 -20.65 -7.64
C ALA A 148 1.57 -20.25 -8.76
N GLU A 149 0.88 -21.25 -9.31
CA GLU A 149 -0.15 -21.08 -10.33
C GLU A 149 -1.51 -21.39 -9.70
N ILE A 150 -2.45 -20.46 -9.88
CA ILE A 150 -3.79 -20.55 -9.32
C ILE A 150 -4.77 -20.39 -10.45
N THR A 151 -5.66 -21.37 -10.58
CA THR A 151 -6.81 -21.33 -11.48
C THR A 151 -8.09 -21.46 -10.70
N ALA A 152 -9.20 -20.95 -11.24
CA ALA A 152 -10.50 -21.05 -10.59
C ALA A 152 -11.52 -21.63 -11.54
N GLU A 153 -12.38 -22.48 -10.99
CA GLU A 153 -13.54 -23.06 -11.66
C GLU A 153 -14.80 -22.70 -10.87
N SER A 154 -15.87 -22.37 -11.58
CA SER A 154 -17.18 -22.10 -10.98
C SER A 154 -18.09 -23.29 -11.19
N LYS A 155 -18.77 -23.72 -10.15
CA LYS A 155 -19.76 -24.81 -10.21
C LYS A 155 -21.10 -24.35 -9.67
N ILE A 156 -22.11 -24.35 -10.51
CA ILE A 156 -23.48 -23.99 -10.14
C ILE A 156 -24.08 -25.15 -9.35
N ILE A 157 -24.65 -24.84 -8.18
CA ILE A 157 -25.34 -25.77 -7.29
C ILE A 157 -26.74 -25.23 -6.96
N GLY A 158 -27.74 -26.12 -6.94
CA GLY A 158 -29.14 -25.74 -6.72
C GLY A 158 -29.86 -25.33 -8.01
N LYS A 159 -31.10 -24.90 -7.89
CA LYS A 159 -31.94 -24.41 -8.98
C LYS A 159 -32.82 -23.26 -8.49
N GLY A 160 -33.17 -22.35 -9.40
CA GLY A 160 -34.02 -21.20 -9.09
C GLY A 160 -33.42 -20.28 -7.99
N GLU A 161 -34.22 -19.86 -7.05
CA GLU A 161 -33.79 -18.92 -5.95
C GLU A 161 -32.69 -19.48 -5.04
N ASP A 162 -32.58 -20.81 -4.93
CA ASP A 162 -31.54 -21.50 -4.15
C ASP A 162 -30.24 -21.72 -4.93
N GLN A 163 -30.13 -21.21 -6.16
CA GLN A 163 -28.95 -21.35 -6.98
C GLN A 163 -27.77 -20.61 -6.39
N LYS A 164 -26.66 -21.33 -6.23
CA LYS A 164 -25.38 -20.80 -5.72
C LYS A 164 -24.22 -21.23 -6.60
N ASN A 165 -23.18 -20.42 -6.62
CA ASN A 165 -21.94 -20.75 -7.31
C ASN A 165 -20.87 -21.10 -6.30
N ASP A 166 -20.46 -22.36 -6.26
CA ASP A 166 -19.23 -22.77 -5.59
C ASP A 166 -18.02 -22.40 -6.46
N ILE A 167 -17.00 -21.87 -5.82
CA ILE A 167 -15.74 -21.53 -6.51
C ILE A 167 -14.64 -22.46 -6.00
N ILE A 168 -14.03 -23.17 -6.94
CA ILE A 168 -12.94 -24.11 -6.67
C ILE A 168 -11.64 -23.49 -7.17
N PHE A 169 -10.70 -23.20 -6.25
CA PHE A 169 -9.37 -22.74 -6.59
C PHE A 169 -8.43 -23.96 -6.66
N ASN A 170 -7.91 -24.25 -7.85
CA ASN A 170 -6.90 -25.27 -8.07
C ASN A 170 -5.51 -24.59 -7.98
N ILE A 171 -4.67 -25.08 -7.09
CA ILE A 171 -3.41 -24.46 -6.72
C ILE A 171 -2.26 -25.42 -7.02
N ILE A 172 -1.30 -24.97 -7.82
CA ILE A 172 -0.02 -25.62 -8.05
C ILE A 172 1.05 -24.78 -7.36
N GLU A 173 1.48 -25.18 -6.17
CA GLU A 173 2.33 -24.34 -5.30
C GLU A 173 3.74 -24.09 -5.85
N GLY A 174 4.26 -24.98 -6.68
CA GLY A 174 5.64 -24.91 -7.16
C GLY A 174 6.68 -25.17 -6.07
N LYS A 175 7.89 -24.66 -6.28
CA LYS A 175 9.01 -24.80 -5.35
C LYS A 175 9.26 -23.46 -4.64
N LYS A 176 9.58 -23.52 -3.35
CA LYS A 176 10.04 -22.38 -2.59
C LYS A 176 11.38 -21.89 -3.15
N LEU A 177 11.45 -20.64 -3.55
CA LEU A 177 12.63 -20.08 -4.23
C LEU A 177 13.62 -19.49 -3.22
N LYS A 178 14.86 -19.36 -3.65
CA LYS A 178 15.97 -18.80 -2.86
C LYS A 178 16.48 -17.52 -3.50
N ILE A 179 16.96 -16.61 -2.66
CA ILE A 179 17.55 -15.36 -3.08
C ILE A 179 18.88 -15.64 -3.79
N LYS A 180 19.03 -15.12 -5.00
CA LYS A 180 20.20 -15.25 -5.85
C LYS A 180 20.96 -13.95 -6.01
N ASP A 181 20.27 -12.81 -5.81
CA ASP A 181 20.90 -11.51 -5.89
C ASP A 181 20.17 -10.49 -5.02
N ILE A 182 20.92 -9.48 -4.55
CA ILE A 182 20.41 -8.33 -3.83
C ILE A 182 20.98 -7.09 -4.49
N VAL A 183 20.09 -6.27 -5.06
CA VAL A 183 20.42 -5.03 -5.77
C VAL A 183 19.98 -3.86 -4.91
N ILE A 184 20.92 -3.00 -4.54
CA ILE A 184 20.65 -1.77 -3.80
C ILE A 184 20.96 -0.62 -4.75
N SER A 185 19.99 0.27 -4.96
CA SER A 185 20.11 1.47 -5.78
C SER A 185 19.79 2.72 -4.96
N GLY A 186 20.19 3.90 -5.48
CA GLY A 186 19.95 5.19 -4.81
C GLY A 186 21.02 5.57 -3.79
N TYR A 187 21.93 4.66 -3.44
CA TYR A 187 23.05 5.02 -2.60
C TYR A 187 24.11 5.71 -3.46
N GLU A 188 24.54 6.90 -3.01
CA GLU A 188 25.49 7.72 -3.76
C GLU A 188 26.88 7.08 -3.82
N ASN A 189 27.06 6.29 -4.85
CA ASN A 189 28.37 5.86 -5.28
C ASN A 189 28.59 6.41 -6.69
N ASN A 190 29.25 7.54 -6.80
CA ASN A 190 29.56 8.20 -8.07
C ASN A 190 30.36 7.33 -9.09
N PHE A 191 30.60 6.07 -8.77
CA PHE A 191 31.35 5.13 -9.58
C PHE A 191 30.56 3.89 -10.04
N GLY A 192 29.24 3.84 -9.88
CA GLY A 192 28.33 2.85 -10.47
C GLY A 192 28.90 1.42 -10.51
N TRP A 193 28.99 0.83 -11.71
CA TRP A 193 29.47 -0.53 -11.95
C TRP A 193 30.94 -0.78 -11.56
N LEU A 194 31.79 0.25 -11.47
CA LEU A 194 33.19 0.13 -11.07
C LEU A 194 33.37 -0.16 -9.57
N ALA A 195 32.44 0.28 -8.73
CA ALA A 195 32.48 0.04 -7.28
C ALA A 195 32.24 -1.42 -6.91
N THR A 196 31.72 -2.24 -7.83
CA THR A 196 31.51 -3.68 -7.62
C THR A 196 32.77 -4.51 -7.80
N LYS A 197 33.85 -3.92 -8.35
CA LYS A 197 35.12 -4.63 -8.56
C LYS A 197 36.11 -4.29 -7.45
N SER A 198 36.39 -5.25 -6.58
CA SER A 198 37.23 -5.12 -5.37
C SER A 198 38.67 -4.67 -5.60
N TRP A 199 39.16 -4.65 -6.87
CA TRP A 199 40.52 -4.29 -7.25
C TRP A 199 40.69 -2.83 -7.68
N ILE A 200 39.60 -2.05 -7.79
CA ILE A 200 39.70 -0.63 -8.17
C ILE A 200 39.90 0.21 -6.90
N ARG A 201 41.08 0.86 -6.81
CA ARG A 201 41.36 1.86 -5.78
C ARG A 201 40.63 3.17 -6.13
N LEU A 202 39.60 3.53 -5.36
CA LEU A 202 38.96 4.83 -5.49
C LEU A 202 39.87 5.96 -5.03
N PRO A 203 39.81 7.14 -5.69
CA PRO A 203 40.54 8.32 -5.21
C PRO A 203 40.22 8.66 -3.77
N LYS A 204 41.17 9.14 -2.98
CA LYS A 204 40.98 9.52 -1.55
C LYS A 204 39.92 10.62 -1.34
N SER A 205 39.58 11.36 -2.41
CA SER A 205 38.56 12.42 -2.41
C SER A 205 37.12 11.92 -2.42
N VAL A 206 36.89 10.63 -2.69
CA VAL A 206 35.54 10.05 -2.65
C VAL A 206 35.21 9.74 -1.19
N LYS A 207 34.38 10.57 -0.57
CA LYS A 207 33.81 10.27 0.73
C LYS A 207 32.93 9.03 0.59
N LYS A 208 33.40 7.87 1.08
CA LYS A 208 32.56 6.67 1.20
C LYS A 208 31.53 6.94 2.29
N LYS A 209 30.28 7.04 1.93
CA LYS A 209 29.21 6.96 2.91
C LYS A 209 29.28 5.55 3.56
N LEU A 210 28.44 4.63 3.34
CA LEU A 210 28.54 3.29 3.92
C LEU A 210 28.94 2.23 2.85
N SER A 211 29.66 1.18 3.25
CA SER A 211 30.07 0.16 2.29
C SER A 211 28.95 -0.86 2.03
N LEU A 212 28.80 -1.30 0.78
CA LEU A 212 27.84 -2.36 0.41
C LEU A 212 27.96 -3.63 1.25
N SER A 213 29.16 -3.98 1.70
CA SER A 213 29.37 -5.12 2.59
C SER A 213 28.75 -4.91 3.96
N LYS A 214 28.83 -3.70 4.53
CA LYS A 214 28.17 -3.36 5.80
C LYS A 214 26.67 -3.38 5.66
N LEU A 215 26.13 -2.83 4.55
CA LEU A 215 24.67 -2.85 4.29
C LEU A 215 24.13 -4.27 4.16
N ARG A 216 24.82 -5.12 3.41
CA ARG A 216 24.46 -6.55 3.28
C ARG A 216 24.58 -7.32 4.60
N TRP A 217 25.40 -6.86 5.53
CA TRP A 217 25.55 -7.43 6.86
C TRP A 217 24.32 -7.18 7.73
N GLN A 218 23.63 -6.04 7.54
CA GLN A 218 22.39 -5.73 8.26
C GLN A 218 21.23 -6.63 7.84
N LEU A 219 21.24 -7.14 6.60
CA LEU A 219 20.25 -8.10 6.11
C LEU A 219 20.56 -9.49 6.69
N LYS A 220 20.14 -9.75 7.94
CA LYS A 220 20.49 -10.98 8.68
C LYS A 220 19.84 -12.23 8.11
N ASP A 221 18.61 -12.15 7.66
CA ASP A 221 17.79 -13.23 7.14
C ASP A 221 17.73 -13.25 5.62
N THR A 222 17.80 -12.07 4.98
CA THR A 222 17.79 -11.90 3.53
C THR A 222 19.20 -12.10 2.96
N LYS A 223 19.61 -13.36 2.75
CA LYS A 223 20.97 -13.69 2.30
C LYS A 223 21.02 -14.35 0.95
N ILE A 224 22.00 -13.93 0.13
CA ILE A 224 22.31 -14.60 -1.14
C ILE A 224 22.80 -16.01 -0.85
N ARG A 225 22.17 -17.01 -1.49
CA ARG A 225 22.64 -18.39 -1.44
C ARG A 225 23.87 -18.54 -2.33
N THR A 226 25.00 -18.87 -1.70
CA THR A 226 26.22 -19.30 -2.35
C THR A 226 26.45 -20.79 -2.12
N TRP A 227 27.41 -21.43 -2.82
CA TRP A 227 27.66 -22.87 -2.67
C TRP A 227 28.11 -23.27 -1.25
N TRP A 228 28.80 -22.37 -0.53
CA TRP A 228 29.22 -22.59 0.86
C TRP A 228 28.13 -22.16 1.87
N ARG A 229 27.07 -21.47 1.45
CA ARG A 229 25.91 -21.11 2.25
C ARG A 229 24.68 -21.90 1.81
N PHE A 230 24.79 -23.23 1.76
CA PHE A 230 23.68 -24.10 1.37
C PHE A 230 22.52 -24.07 2.36
N TRP A 231 22.76 -23.63 3.61
CA TRP A 231 21.75 -23.42 4.66
C TRP A 231 21.02 -22.08 4.60
N ALA A 232 21.34 -21.18 3.65
CA ALA A 232 20.64 -19.92 3.52
C ALA A 232 19.14 -20.17 3.38
N SER A 233 18.34 -19.51 4.25
CA SER A 233 16.91 -19.66 4.30
C SER A 233 16.25 -19.27 2.97
N PRO A 234 15.15 -19.90 2.59
CA PRO A 234 14.31 -19.42 1.51
C PRO A 234 13.80 -18.01 1.85
N TYR A 235 13.38 -17.25 0.82
CA TYR A 235 12.76 -15.94 1.02
C TYR A 235 11.54 -16.02 1.95
N ASP A 236 11.44 -15.07 2.83
CA ASP A 236 10.33 -14.85 3.76
C ASP A 236 10.08 -13.34 3.83
N SER A 237 8.88 -12.92 3.50
CA SER A 237 8.51 -11.50 3.40
C SER A 237 8.57 -10.78 4.74
N LYS A 238 8.19 -11.45 5.84
CA LYS A 238 8.21 -10.83 7.18
C LYS A 238 9.65 -10.55 7.62
N LYS A 239 10.52 -11.54 7.47
CA LYS A 239 11.95 -11.41 7.76
C LYS A 239 12.65 -10.38 6.89
N PHE A 240 12.25 -10.29 5.63
CA PHE A 240 12.76 -9.25 4.75
C PHE A 240 12.39 -7.84 5.24
N LYS A 241 11.15 -7.63 5.68
CA LYS A 241 10.73 -6.36 6.29
C LYS A 241 11.48 -6.04 7.58
N GLU A 242 11.74 -7.04 8.42
CA GLU A 242 12.57 -6.89 9.63
C GLU A 242 14.01 -6.49 9.28
N ASP A 243 14.58 -7.09 8.24
CA ASP A 243 15.90 -6.73 7.72
C ASP A 243 15.95 -5.30 7.18
N LEU A 244 14.90 -4.83 6.47
CA LEU A 244 14.80 -3.45 6.00
C LEU A 244 14.69 -2.45 7.18
N ASN A 245 13.95 -2.80 8.23
CA ASN A 245 13.89 -2.00 9.45
C ASN A 245 15.26 -1.93 10.15
N SER A 246 15.96 -3.06 10.22
CA SER A 246 17.31 -3.12 10.80
C SER A 246 18.30 -2.27 9.98
N LEU A 247 18.18 -2.28 8.66
CA LEU A 247 18.96 -1.44 7.77
C LEU A 247 18.67 0.05 8.00
N SER A 248 17.40 0.41 8.13
CA SER A 248 16.98 1.79 8.40
C SER A 248 17.51 2.29 9.76
N GLN A 249 17.42 1.45 10.79
CA GLN A 249 17.98 1.77 12.11
C GLN A 249 19.50 1.95 12.05
N TYR A 250 20.19 1.06 11.35
CA TYR A 250 21.64 1.17 11.17
C TYR A 250 22.06 2.48 10.51
N TYR A 251 21.35 2.94 9.47
CA TYR A 251 21.62 4.23 8.85
C TYR A 251 21.40 5.41 9.81
N ARG A 252 20.30 5.39 10.57
CA ARG A 252 20.00 6.42 11.56
C ARG A 252 21.02 6.45 12.69
N ASP A 253 21.55 5.30 13.08
CA ASP A 253 22.60 5.20 14.10
C ASP A 253 23.98 5.69 13.59
N GLU A 254 24.21 5.58 12.28
CA GLU A 254 25.41 6.13 11.64
C GLU A 254 25.30 7.64 11.33
N GLY A 255 24.17 8.28 11.69
CA GLY A 255 23.95 9.71 11.55
C GLY A 255 23.03 10.15 10.41
N TYR A 256 22.53 9.23 9.61
CA TYR A 256 21.63 9.52 8.48
C TYR A 256 20.17 9.53 8.95
N ARG A 257 19.77 10.57 9.65
CA ARG A 257 18.44 10.69 10.27
C ARG A 257 17.30 10.53 9.27
N ASP A 258 17.44 11.15 8.11
CA ASP A 258 16.40 11.23 7.08
C ASP A 258 16.45 10.06 6.08
N PHE A 259 17.23 9.02 6.41
CA PHE A 259 17.28 7.80 5.60
C PHE A 259 15.91 7.22 5.35
N THR A 260 15.61 6.94 4.08
CA THR A 260 14.36 6.32 3.65
C THR A 260 14.57 5.23 2.60
N ILE A 261 13.68 4.22 2.63
CA ILE A 261 13.59 3.22 1.58
C ILE A 261 12.43 3.65 0.67
N LEU A 262 12.77 4.08 -0.55
CA LEU A 262 11.82 4.65 -1.51
C LEU A 262 10.94 3.58 -2.15
N ALA A 263 11.50 2.41 -2.43
CA ALA A 263 10.80 1.28 -3.00
C ALA A 263 11.54 -0.01 -2.73
N ASP A 264 10.81 -1.10 -2.55
CA ASP A 264 11.34 -2.45 -2.49
C ASP A 264 10.55 -3.38 -3.42
N THR A 265 11.25 -4.31 -4.04
CA THR A 265 10.66 -5.27 -4.97
C THR A 265 11.39 -6.60 -4.90
N VAL A 266 10.64 -7.68 -4.91
CA VAL A 266 11.18 -9.03 -5.02
C VAL A 266 10.55 -9.72 -6.21
N TYR A 267 11.38 -10.22 -7.13
CA TYR A 267 10.90 -10.85 -8.35
C TYR A 267 11.72 -12.09 -8.71
N TYR A 268 11.08 -12.98 -9.49
CA TYR A 268 11.76 -14.14 -10.04
C TYR A 268 12.52 -13.76 -11.30
N GLU A 269 13.81 -14.13 -11.36
CA GLU A 269 14.62 -14.00 -12.55
C GLU A 269 14.99 -15.37 -13.12
N SER A 270 14.49 -15.67 -14.31
CA SER A 270 14.66 -16.96 -14.97
C SER A 270 16.13 -17.29 -15.28
N LYS A 271 16.94 -16.30 -15.69
CA LYS A 271 18.38 -16.47 -15.95
C LYS A 271 19.15 -16.89 -14.69
N LYS A 272 18.79 -16.33 -13.54
CA LYS A 272 19.41 -16.67 -12.24
C LYS A 272 18.75 -17.87 -11.57
N ARG A 273 17.62 -18.35 -12.09
CA ARG A 273 16.80 -19.44 -11.50
C ARG A 273 16.51 -19.22 -10.02
N GLY A 274 16.14 -18.01 -9.66
CA GLY A 274 15.86 -17.64 -8.28
C GLY A 274 15.36 -16.21 -8.14
N LEU A 275 15.25 -15.76 -6.89
CA LEU A 275 14.75 -14.43 -6.57
C LEU A 275 15.84 -13.38 -6.60
N VAL A 276 15.50 -12.23 -7.11
CA VAL A 276 16.26 -10.99 -6.99
C VAL A 276 15.48 -10.08 -6.05
N VAL A 277 16.15 -9.61 -5.01
CA VAL A 277 15.66 -8.59 -4.10
C VAL A 277 16.26 -7.27 -4.53
N GLN A 278 15.43 -6.31 -4.86
CA GLN A 278 15.85 -4.97 -5.26
C GLN A 278 15.18 -3.95 -4.36
N PHE A 279 15.95 -3.01 -3.84
CA PHE A 279 15.40 -1.87 -3.14
C PHE A 279 16.18 -0.59 -3.46
N ASN A 280 15.45 0.52 -3.46
CA ASN A 280 15.98 1.85 -3.72
C ASN A 280 15.96 2.65 -2.43
N ILE A 281 17.09 3.27 -2.10
CA ILE A 281 17.26 4.04 -0.88
C ILE A 281 17.59 5.50 -1.19
N ASP A 282 17.18 6.37 -0.28
CA ASP A 282 17.68 7.73 -0.15
C ASP A 282 18.43 7.81 1.18
N GLU A 283 19.72 8.06 1.11
CA GLU A 283 20.57 8.10 2.32
C GLU A 283 20.35 9.37 3.13
N GLY A 284 19.93 10.46 2.50
CA GLY A 284 19.88 11.77 3.13
C GLY A 284 21.27 12.30 3.53
N GLU A 285 21.29 13.32 4.38
CA GLU A 285 22.52 13.92 4.89
C GLU A 285 22.92 13.31 6.23
N LYS A 286 24.21 13.43 6.56
CA LYS A 286 24.75 12.97 7.83
C LYS A 286 24.77 14.13 8.82
N TYR A 287 23.95 14.04 9.87
CA TYR A 287 23.75 15.10 10.83
C TYR A 287 24.66 15.01 12.06
N LYS A 288 24.88 16.19 12.66
CA LYS A 288 25.47 16.41 13.99
C LYS A 288 24.55 17.30 14.81
N PHE A 289 24.56 17.12 16.11
CA PHE A 289 23.87 18.04 17.01
C PHE A 289 24.57 19.40 17.04
N ARG A 290 23.78 20.49 17.00
CA ARG A 290 24.27 21.84 17.09
C ARG A 290 23.86 22.54 18.39
N ASN A 291 22.57 22.54 18.69
CA ASN A 291 22.04 23.25 19.85
C ASN A 291 20.89 22.45 20.49
N PHE A 292 20.78 22.57 21.82
CA PHE A 292 19.71 21.97 22.60
C PHE A 292 18.96 23.08 23.34
N THR A 293 17.63 23.06 23.31
CA THR A 293 16.77 24.01 24.02
C THR A 293 15.65 23.28 24.72
N TRP A 294 15.19 23.83 25.84
CA TRP A 294 14.27 23.18 26.74
C TRP A 294 13.12 24.12 27.12
N GLU A 295 11.90 23.59 27.18
CA GLU A 295 10.74 24.28 27.72
C GLU A 295 9.83 23.36 28.54
N GLY A 296 9.00 23.95 29.42
CA GLY A 296 7.97 23.22 30.18
C GLY A 296 8.49 22.48 31.43
N HIS A 297 9.79 22.52 31.71
CA HIS A 297 10.38 21.95 32.90
C HIS A 297 10.32 22.93 34.08
N SER A 298 9.95 22.45 35.24
CA SER A 298 9.96 23.22 36.51
C SER A 298 10.60 22.47 37.68
N LEU A 299 10.66 21.15 37.58
CA LEU A 299 11.21 20.27 38.63
C LEU A 299 12.73 20.26 38.67
N TYR A 300 13.36 20.40 37.51
CA TYR A 300 14.80 20.37 37.36
C TYR A 300 15.33 21.61 36.65
N GLU A 301 16.48 22.11 37.06
CA GLU A 301 17.20 23.15 36.35
C GLU A 301 17.71 22.64 35.01
N THR A 302 17.79 23.52 34.00
CA THR A 302 18.25 23.16 32.64
C THR A 302 19.61 22.45 32.64
N GLU A 303 20.53 22.93 33.51
CA GLU A 303 21.88 22.33 33.63
C GLU A 303 21.83 20.84 34.04
N ILE A 304 20.90 20.47 34.91
CA ILE A 304 20.72 19.06 35.32
C ILE A 304 20.22 18.21 34.13
N LEU A 305 19.27 18.75 33.35
CA LEU A 305 18.74 18.07 32.18
C LEU A 305 19.81 17.88 31.11
N GLU A 306 20.61 18.91 30.83
CA GLU A 306 21.71 18.86 29.87
C GLU A 306 22.80 17.86 30.29
N ASN A 307 23.20 17.89 31.55
CA ASN A 307 24.16 16.93 32.08
C ASN A 307 23.68 15.51 32.04
N THR A 308 22.38 15.27 32.25
CA THR A 308 21.76 13.95 32.20
C THR A 308 21.56 13.47 30.76
N LEU A 309 21.22 14.38 29.84
CA LEU A 309 21.15 14.09 28.42
C LEU A 309 22.51 13.60 27.89
N ASN A 310 23.61 14.17 28.38
CA ASN A 310 24.99 13.80 28.05
C ASN A 310 25.29 13.79 26.54
N LEU A 311 24.65 14.67 25.78
CA LEU A 311 24.92 14.93 24.36
C LEU A 311 25.44 16.37 24.22
N GLN A 312 26.42 16.58 23.34
CA GLN A 312 27.07 17.87 23.16
C GLN A 312 26.96 18.37 21.71
N SER A 313 27.11 19.68 21.55
CA SER A 313 27.25 20.29 20.23
C SER A 313 28.46 19.72 19.50
N GLY A 314 28.26 19.29 18.26
CA GLY A 314 29.26 18.64 17.42
C GLY A 314 29.24 17.11 17.46
N ASP A 315 28.53 16.48 18.41
CA ASP A 315 28.34 15.03 18.43
C ASP A 315 27.59 14.57 17.19
N ALA A 316 27.99 13.44 16.66
CA ALA A 316 27.28 12.85 15.53
C ALA A 316 25.90 12.36 15.96
N PHE A 317 24.88 12.59 15.14
CA PHE A 317 23.55 12.05 15.39
C PHE A 317 23.62 10.52 15.41
N SER A 318 22.92 9.91 16.38
CA SER A 318 22.63 8.49 16.44
C SER A 318 21.25 8.33 17.04
N GLN A 319 20.33 7.68 16.33
CA GLN A 319 18.95 7.50 16.80
C GLN A 319 18.91 6.72 18.12
N SER A 320 19.58 5.58 18.19
CA SER A 320 19.61 4.76 19.41
C SER A 320 20.27 5.51 20.58
N GLY A 321 21.36 6.22 20.31
CA GLY A 321 22.02 7.02 21.36
C GLY A 321 21.16 8.19 21.83
N PHE A 322 20.44 8.84 20.93
CA PHE A 322 19.51 9.91 21.27
C PHE A 322 18.30 9.38 22.09
N ASP A 323 17.71 8.27 21.65
CA ASP A 323 16.58 7.65 22.36
C ASP A 323 16.98 7.21 23.78
N GLU A 324 18.17 6.65 23.94
CA GLU A 324 18.73 6.32 25.26
C GLU A 324 18.90 7.57 26.12
N ALA A 325 19.52 8.62 25.58
CA ALA A 325 19.74 9.87 26.28
C ALA A 325 18.44 10.53 26.78
N VAL A 326 17.41 10.55 25.94
CA VAL A 326 16.13 11.16 26.26
C VAL A 326 15.28 10.26 27.16
N TYR A 327 15.00 9.03 26.70
CA TYR A 327 13.97 8.19 27.33
C TYR A 327 14.52 7.30 28.46
N GLN A 328 15.79 6.94 28.45
CA GLN A 328 16.38 6.17 29.54
C GLN A 328 17.07 7.05 30.57
N ASN A 329 17.68 8.18 30.18
CA ASN A 329 18.37 9.05 31.15
C ASN A 329 17.43 10.19 31.63
N VAL A 330 17.03 11.11 30.75
CA VAL A 330 16.27 12.30 31.20
C VAL A 330 14.87 11.92 31.71
N GLN A 331 14.14 11.05 31.00
CA GLN A 331 12.81 10.61 31.41
C GLN A 331 12.83 9.89 32.77
N SER A 332 13.89 9.09 33.04
CA SER A 332 14.00 8.38 34.32
C SER A 332 14.14 9.31 35.52
N LEU A 333 14.73 10.50 35.37
CA LEU A 333 14.78 11.51 36.46
C LEU A 333 13.37 11.86 36.97
N TYR A 334 12.44 12.02 36.05
CA TYR A 334 11.03 12.31 36.35
C TYR A 334 10.32 11.10 36.95
N MET A 335 10.55 9.91 36.38
CA MET A 335 9.95 8.67 36.87
C MET A 335 10.42 8.34 38.31
N ASP A 336 11.70 8.53 38.63
CA ASP A 336 12.26 8.26 39.94
C ASP A 336 11.67 9.16 41.03
N ARG A 337 11.15 10.31 40.66
CA ARG A 337 10.41 11.20 41.54
C ARG A 337 8.89 11.00 41.54
N GLY A 338 8.41 9.94 40.88
CA GLY A 338 6.99 9.62 40.83
C GLY A 338 6.18 10.39 39.79
N TYR A 339 6.81 11.10 38.85
CA TYR A 339 6.15 11.73 37.70
C TYR A 339 6.01 10.72 36.55
N LEU A 340 5.24 9.67 36.79
CA LEU A 340 5.12 8.53 35.87
C LEU A 340 4.46 8.88 34.52
N TYR A 341 3.74 10.00 34.48
CA TYR A 341 3.05 10.48 33.27
C TYR A 341 3.77 11.67 32.62
N SER A 342 4.99 11.97 33.07
CA SER A 342 5.81 12.98 32.39
C SER A 342 6.07 12.57 30.95
N ASN A 343 6.04 13.54 30.04
CA ASN A 343 6.30 13.34 28.62
C ASN A 343 7.38 14.32 28.14
N ILE A 344 8.32 13.82 27.35
CA ILE A 344 9.39 14.63 26.74
C ILE A 344 9.24 14.47 25.23
N GLU A 345 8.91 15.55 24.55
CA GLU A 345 8.72 15.60 23.10
C GLU A 345 9.88 16.36 22.44
N PRO A 346 10.85 15.65 21.85
CA PRO A 346 11.91 16.29 21.09
C PRO A 346 11.42 16.71 19.70
N SER A 347 11.75 17.90 19.28
CA SER A 347 11.58 18.38 17.92
C SER A 347 12.93 18.74 17.31
N PHE A 348 13.12 18.40 16.03
CA PHE A 348 14.37 18.59 15.32
C PHE A 348 14.21 19.63 14.22
N THR A 349 15.10 20.61 14.21
CA THR A 349 15.17 21.63 13.17
C THR A 349 16.51 21.52 12.45
N PRO A 350 16.52 21.09 11.16
CA PRO A 350 17.74 21.08 10.35
C PRO A 350 18.28 22.50 10.14
N VAL A 351 19.58 22.65 10.25
CA VAL A 351 20.28 23.94 10.06
C VAL A 351 21.48 23.73 9.14
N GLY A 352 21.40 24.33 7.94
CA GLY A 352 22.35 24.01 6.86
C GLY A 352 22.19 22.56 6.42
N ASP A 353 23.27 21.96 5.93
CA ASP A 353 23.24 20.64 5.30
C ASP A 353 23.52 19.49 6.28
N ASP A 354 24.16 19.75 7.44
CA ASP A 354 24.69 18.70 8.30
C ASP A 354 24.43 18.89 9.81
N SER A 355 23.64 19.86 10.21
CA SER A 355 23.45 20.22 11.62
C SER A 355 21.99 20.17 12.05
N LEU A 356 21.74 19.79 13.31
CA LEU A 356 20.42 19.70 13.92
C LEU A 356 20.37 20.54 15.20
N ASP A 357 19.38 21.40 15.31
CA ASP A 357 18.92 21.94 16.57
C ASP A 357 17.84 21.04 17.14
N VAL A 358 17.89 20.79 18.44
CA VAL A 358 16.91 19.97 19.13
C VAL A 358 16.21 20.81 20.18
N HIS A 359 14.90 20.86 20.10
CA HIS A 359 14.06 21.51 21.11
C HIS A 359 13.24 20.46 21.86
N PHE A 360 13.35 20.45 23.20
CA PHE A 360 12.61 19.55 24.07
C PHE A 360 11.43 20.28 24.72
N SER A 361 10.23 19.81 24.48
CA SER A 361 9.03 20.25 25.21
C SER A 361 8.69 19.21 26.27
N ILE A 362 8.70 19.63 27.53
CA ILE A 362 8.45 18.74 28.68
C ILE A 362 7.09 19.04 29.28
N THR A 363 6.27 18.01 29.42
CA THR A 363 5.03 18.05 30.19
C THR A 363 5.18 17.19 31.43
N GLU A 364 5.37 17.80 32.59
CA GLU A 364 5.70 17.09 33.82
C GLU A 364 4.52 16.29 34.38
N ASN A 365 3.26 16.78 34.19
CA ASN A 365 2.04 16.22 34.75
C ASN A 365 2.09 16.10 36.31
N ASN A 366 1.18 15.28 36.87
CA ASN A 366 1.04 15.14 38.31
C ASN A 366 1.92 14.00 38.87
N GLN A 367 2.48 14.25 40.06
CA GLN A 367 3.21 13.21 40.81
C GLN A 367 2.23 12.15 41.32
N VAL A 368 2.59 10.87 41.18
CA VAL A 368 1.81 9.71 41.60
C VAL A 368 2.34 9.20 42.94
N TYR A 369 1.43 9.04 43.92
CA TYR A 369 1.78 8.48 45.22
C TYR A 369 1.14 7.07 45.34
N ILE A 370 1.91 6.08 45.76
CA ILE A 370 1.42 4.78 46.17
C ILE A 370 0.86 4.89 47.57
N ARG A 371 -0.41 4.57 47.78
CA ARG A 371 -1.05 4.50 49.07
C ARG A 371 -0.97 3.12 49.68
#